data_0b91b339dd820ccb9f0ebaf7b2af95ef
#
_entry.id   0b91b339dd820ccb9f0ebaf7b2af95ef
#
_cell.length_a   1.000
_cell.length_b   1.000
_cell.length_c   1.000
_cell.angle_alpha   90.00
_cell.angle_beta   90.00
_cell.angle_gamma   90.00
#
_symmetry.space_group_name_H-M   'P 1'
#
loop_
_entity.id
_entity.type
_entity.pdbx_description
1 polymer ?
#
loop_
_entity_poly.entity_id
_entity_poly.type
_entity_poly.pdbx_seq_one_letter_code
_entity_poly.pdbx_strand_id
1 'polypeptide(L)'
;MITGNDQGIPFERAQEIAEELPQAPDPSYRDQAAVIYVVQYNLKNGHTCLPRRKVIQTAVTGLDMTEDRAEMALDNALEARQLVQEQMDGQPFLFLPHIYEAEQGIGQRIRVMTQYPPRECEIFTSEILAYEGANGIELDEKQRRAIEIATQKGLLILTAARVPARPQP
;
A
#
# COMPACT_ATOMS: atom_id res chain seq x y z
N MET A 1 -12.35 -8.70 -16.73
CA MET A 1 -10.87 -8.79 -16.74
C MET A 1 -10.36 -7.55 -17.43
N ILE A 2 -10.15 -6.46 -16.69
CA ILE A 2 -9.54 -5.23 -17.21
C ILE A 2 -8.23 -5.12 -16.45
N THR A 3 -7.18 -5.61 -17.09
CA THR A 3 -5.81 -5.35 -16.67
C THR A 3 -5.56 -3.88 -16.93
N GLY A 4 -5.71 -3.06 -15.88
CA GLY A 4 -5.46 -1.64 -15.95
C GLY A 4 -3.98 -1.38 -16.20
N ASN A 5 -3.66 -1.03 -17.41
CA ASN A 5 -2.51 -0.20 -17.67
C ASN A 5 -2.85 1.15 -17.03
N ASP A 6 -2.11 1.55 -16.00
CA ASP A 6 -2.31 2.71 -15.14
C ASP A 6 -1.93 4.03 -15.88
N GLN A 7 -2.48 4.19 -17.08
CA GLN A 7 -2.45 5.43 -17.86
C GLN A 7 -3.85 6.04 -17.93
N GLY A 8 -4.44 6.17 -16.72
CA GLY A 8 -5.61 7.01 -16.57
C GLY A 8 -5.29 8.45 -16.99
N ILE A 9 -6.27 9.15 -17.54
CA ILE A 9 -6.16 10.58 -17.84
C ILE A 9 -5.83 11.30 -16.51
N PRO A 10 -4.76 12.12 -16.44
CA PRO A 10 -4.47 12.91 -15.24
C PRO A 10 -5.68 13.73 -14.82
N PHE A 11 -5.82 13.96 -13.50
CA PHE A 11 -6.98 14.66 -12.95
C PHE A 11 -7.18 16.04 -13.59
N GLU A 12 -6.08 16.79 -13.78
CA GLU A 12 -6.07 18.10 -14.40
C GLU A 12 -6.59 18.04 -15.86
N ARG A 13 -6.19 17.01 -16.60
CA ARG A 13 -6.64 16.83 -17.99
C ARG A 13 -8.10 16.38 -18.06
N ALA A 14 -8.55 15.56 -17.12
CA ALA A 14 -9.95 15.17 -17.02
C ALA A 14 -10.84 16.39 -16.68
N GLN A 15 -10.35 17.31 -15.86
CA GLN A 15 -11.03 18.56 -15.56
C GLN A 15 -11.15 19.47 -16.77
N GLU A 16 -10.08 19.67 -17.54
CA GLU A 16 -10.11 20.44 -18.81
C GLU A 16 -11.16 19.87 -19.79
N ILE A 17 -11.19 18.54 -19.96
CA ILE A 17 -12.16 17.86 -20.82
C ILE A 17 -13.60 18.08 -20.29
N ALA A 18 -13.81 18.02 -18.97
CA ALA A 18 -15.12 18.22 -18.37
C ALA A 18 -15.63 19.66 -18.59
N GLU A 19 -14.76 20.66 -18.62
CA GLU A 19 -15.09 22.07 -18.91
C GLU A 19 -15.44 22.29 -20.40
N GLU A 20 -14.92 21.47 -21.31
CA GLU A 20 -15.20 21.53 -22.75
C GLU A 20 -16.50 20.78 -23.15
N LEU A 21 -17.12 20.00 -22.25
CA LEU A 21 -18.32 19.26 -22.54
C LEU A 21 -19.54 20.19 -22.72
N PRO A 22 -20.44 19.91 -23.68
CA PRO A 22 -21.65 20.71 -23.91
C PRO A 22 -22.60 20.75 -22.72
N GLN A 23 -22.53 19.76 -21.84
CA GLN A 23 -23.27 19.66 -20.59
C GLN A 23 -22.26 19.41 -19.47
N ALA A 24 -22.09 20.40 -18.61
CA ALA A 24 -21.21 20.27 -17.44
C ALA A 24 -21.70 19.10 -16.56
N PRO A 25 -20.81 18.17 -16.19
CA PRO A 25 -21.16 17.13 -15.23
C PRO A 25 -21.55 17.75 -13.88
N ASP A 26 -22.41 17.04 -13.13
CA ASP A 26 -22.77 17.45 -11.78
C ASP A 26 -21.50 17.69 -10.94
N PRO A 27 -21.36 18.85 -10.28
CA PRO A 27 -20.21 19.18 -9.45
C PRO A 27 -19.90 18.10 -8.38
N SER A 28 -20.89 17.35 -7.93
CA SER A 28 -20.71 16.27 -6.97
C SER A 28 -19.81 15.15 -7.48
N TYR A 29 -19.88 14.80 -8.77
CA TYR A 29 -19.00 13.81 -9.37
C TYR A 29 -17.53 14.27 -9.42
N ARG A 30 -17.34 15.58 -9.67
CA ARG A 30 -16.00 16.18 -9.66
C ARG A 30 -15.40 16.11 -8.26
N ASP A 31 -16.16 16.49 -7.26
CA ASP A 31 -15.74 16.49 -5.86
C ASP A 31 -15.41 15.06 -5.38
N GLN A 32 -16.25 14.10 -5.76
CA GLN A 32 -16.01 12.67 -5.48
C GLN A 32 -14.76 12.16 -6.17
N ALA A 33 -14.54 12.48 -7.44
CA ALA A 33 -13.31 12.12 -8.15
C ALA A 33 -12.08 12.76 -7.51
N ALA A 34 -12.18 14.00 -7.03
CA ALA A 34 -11.10 14.72 -6.38
C ALA A 34 -10.62 14.02 -5.09
N VAL A 35 -11.54 13.61 -4.20
CA VAL A 35 -11.16 12.92 -2.96
C VAL A 35 -10.59 11.52 -3.22
N ILE A 36 -11.10 10.80 -4.24
CA ILE A 36 -10.53 9.52 -4.68
C ILE A 36 -9.12 9.73 -5.22
N TYR A 37 -8.92 10.78 -6.03
CA TYR A 37 -7.59 11.12 -6.56
C TYR A 37 -6.56 11.38 -5.46
N VAL A 38 -6.93 12.07 -4.38
CA VAL A 38 -6.04 12.27 -3.23
C VAL A 38 -5.55 10.95 -2.66
N VAL A 39 -6.44 9.97 -2.48
CA VAL A 39 -6.06 8.64 -1.98
C VAL A 39 -5.17 7.94 -3.00
N GLN A 40 -5.55 7.95 -4.28
CA GLN A 40 -4.81 7.30 -5.36
C GLN A 40 -3.41 7.89 -5.57
N TYR A 41 -3.27 9.22 -5.51
CA TYR A 41 -1.98 9.89 -5.64
C TYR A 41 -0.98 9.45 -4.57
N ASN A 42 -1.46 9.24 -3.33
CA ASN A 42 -0.60 8.83 -2.22
C ASN A 42 -0.13 7.37 -2.31
N LEU A 43 -0.76 6.50 -3.12
CA LEU A 43 -0.22 5.18 -3.43
C LEU A 43 1.15 5.28 -4.11
N LYS A 44 1.34 6.25 -4.99
CA LYS A 44 2.63 6.49 -5.68
C LYS A 44 3.75 6.87 -4.69
N ASN A 45 3.37 7.38 -3.53
CA ASN A 45 4.29 7.72 -2.44
C ASN A 45 4.50 6.57 -1.43
N GLY A 46 3.99 5.36 -1.73
CA GLY A 46 4.14 4.16 -0.92
C GLY A 46 3.14 4.03 0.23
N HIS A 47 2.07 4.83 0.25
CA HIS A 47 1.00 4.72 1.23
C HIS A 47 -0.13 3.85 0.70
N THR A 48 -0.53 2.81 1.43
CA THR A 48 -1.68 1.95 1.07
C THR A 48 -3.01 2.53 1.53
N CYS A 49 -2.99 3.42 2.50
CA CYS A 49 -4.16 4.11 3.05
C CYS A 49 -3.80 5.52 3.55
N LEU A 50 -4.82 6.32 3.78
CA LEU A 50 -4.68 7.65 4.38
C LEU A 50 -5.70 7.87 5.50
N PRO A 51 -5.34 8.57 6.59
CA PRO A 51 -6.32 9.05 7.56
C PRO A 51 -7.38 9.93 6.87
N ARG A 52 -8.67 9.72 7.20
CA ARG A 52 -9.78 10.52 6.65
C ARG A 52 -9.52 12.02 6.74
N ARG A 53 -9.07 12.48 7.91
CA ARG A 53 -8.75 13.89 8.13
C ARG A 53 -7.67 14.41 7.16
N LYS A 54 -6.69 13.58 6.82
CA LYS A 54 -5.62 13.96 5.88
C LYS A 54 -6.15 14.14 4.46
N VAL A 55 -7.09 13.30 4.05
CA VAL A 55 -7.74 13.40 2.73
C VAL A 55 -8.52 14.70 2.64
N ILE A 56 -9.33 15.02 3.66
CA ILE A 56 -10.10 16.29 3.73
C ILE A 56 -9.15 17.49 3.66
N GLN A 57 -8.11 17.52 4.50
CA GLN A 57 -7.14 18.62 4.49
C GLN A 57 -6.47 18.81 3.12
N THR A 58 -6.13 17.70 2.45
CA THR A 58 -5.49 17.78 1.13
C THR A 58 -6.47 18.25 0.07
N ALA A 59 -7.73 17.84 0.12
CA ALA A 59 -8.77 18.33 -0.79
C ALA A 59 -9.02 19.83 -0.61
N VAL A 60 -9.05 20.31 0.64
CA VAL A 60 -9.24 21.74 0.94
C VAL A 60 -8.03 22.56 0.48
N THR A 61 -6.81 22.14 0.78
CA THR A 61 -5.60 22.93 0.52
C THR A 61 -5.08 22.81 -0.91
N GLY A 62 -5.32 21.67 -1.57
CA GLY A 62 -4.73 21.37 -2.88
C GLY A 62 -5.73 21.37 -4.05
N LEU A 63 -7.04 21.24 -3.77
CA LEU A 63 -8.07 21.11 -4.82
C LEU A 63 -9.19 22.16 -4.69
N ASP A 64 -8.96 23.20 -3.88
CA ASP A 64 -9.87 24.36 -3.70
C ASP A 64 -11.30 23.95 -3.29
N MET A 65 -11.41 22.95 -2.42
CA MET A 65 -12.68 22.48 -1.87
C MET A 65 -12.93 23.11 -0.49
N THR A 66 -14.21 23.29 -0.14
CA THR A 66 -14.56 23.55 1.27
C THR A 66 -14.57 22.24 2.05
N GLU A 67 -14.41 22.31 3.38
CA GLU A 67 -14.40 21.13 4.26
C GLU A 67 -15.71 20.33 4.13
N ASP A 68 -16.85 21.03 4.14
CA ASP A 68 -18.18 20.40 3.98
C ASP A 68 -18.32 19.65 2.65
N ARG A 69 -17.81 20.23 1.55
CA ARG A 69 -17.83 19.57 0.23
C ARG A 69 -16.93 18.34 0.21
N ALA A 70 -15.76 18.44 0.81
CA ALA A 70 -14.82 17.30 0.89
C ALA A 70 -15.39 16.16 1.74
N GLU A 71 -16.07 16.47 2.86
CA GLU A 71 -16.72 15.46 3.68
C GLU A 71 -17.88 14.78 2.94
N MET A 72 -18.75 15.57 2.31
CA MET A 72 -19.87 15.05 1.52
C MET A 72 -19.38 14.17 0.35
N ALA A 73 -18.33 14.60 -0.34
CA ALA A 73 -17.72 13.83 -1.43
C ALA A 73 -17.12 12.50 -0.95
N LEU A 74 -16.52 12.48 0.24
CA LEU A 74 -16.01 11.25 0.84
C LEU A 74 -17.15 10.30 1.21
N ASP A 75 -18.22 10.80 1.82
CA ASP A 75 -19.36 9.96 2.18
C ASP A 75 -20.03 9.36 0.93
N ASN A 76 -20.20 10.16 -0.13
CA ASN A 76 -20.69 9.66 -1.43
C ASN A 76 -19.76 8.60 -2.04
N ALA A 77 -18.43 8.78 -1.95
CA ALA A 77 -17.46 7.81 -2.44
C ALA A 77 -17.50 6.49 -1.65
N LEU A 78 -17.76 6.55 -0.34
CA LEU A 78 -17.93 5.39 0.52
C LEU A 78 -19.24 4.65 0.20
N GLU A 79 -20.35 5.36 0.05
CA GLU A 79 -21.65 4.78 -0.35
C GLU A 79 -21.57 4.09 -1.72
N ALA A 80 -20.88 4.73 -2.67
CA ALA A 80 -20.64 4.17 -4.01
C ALA A 80 -19.57 3.05 -4.02
N ARG A 81 -19.00 2.68 -2.87
CA ARG A 81 -17.93 1.68 -2.72
C ARG A 81 -16.68 1.94 -3.57
N GLN A 82 -16.42 3.21 -3.88
CA GLN A 82 -15.21 3.64 -4.57
C GLN A 82 -14.04 3.84 -3.58
N LEU A 83 -14.36 4.02 -2.31
CA LEU A 83 -13.44 3.98 -1.19
C LEU A 83 -13.94 2.99 -0.13
N VAL A 84 -13.01 2.49 0.68
CA VAL A 84 -13.28 1.68 1.87
C VAL A 84 -12.73 2.39 3.07
N GLN A 85 -13.51 2.45 4.16
CA GLN A 85 -13.08 3.01 5.43
C GLN A 85 -12.88 1.89 6.46
N GLU A 86 -11.72 1.90 7.14
CA GLU A 86 -11.39 0.98 8.22
C GLU A 86 -10.95 1.78 9.46
N GLN A 87 -11.33 1.31 10.63
CA GLN A 87 -10.87 1.91 11.89
C GLN A 87 -9.54 1.27 12.31
N MET A 88 -8.48 2.09 12.39
CA MET A 88 -7.17 1.65 12.86
C MET A 88 -6.73 2.58 14.00
N ASP A 89 -6.39 2.01 15.15
CA ASP A 89 -5.96 2.76 16.35
C ASP A 89 -6.93 3.89 16.75
N GLY A 90 -8.23 3.66 16.57
CA GLY A 90 -9.29 4.63 16.90
C GLY A 90 -9.45 5.77 15.89
N GLN A 91 -8.78 5.69 14.75
CA GLN A 91 -8.90 6.67 13.66
C GLN A 91 -9.42 6.03 12.37
N PRO A 92 -10.26 6.73 11.59
CA PRO A 92 -10.72 6.26 10.30
C PRO A 92 -9.66 6.46 9.23
N PHE A 93 -9.31 5.37 8.53
CA PHE A 93 -8.42 5.35 7.37
C PHE A 93 -9.21 4.99 6.12
N LEU A 94 -8.82 5.58 5.01
CA LEU A 94 -9.42 5.39 3.69
C LEU A 94 -8.48 4.62 2.78
N PHE A 95 -9.04 3.64 2.08
CA PHE A 95 -8.36 2.78 1.13
C PHE A 95 -9.06 2.83 -0.22
N LEU A 96 -8.33 2.57 -1.29
CA LEU A 96 -8.94 2.08 -2.52
C LEU A 96 -9.38 0.61 -2.33
N PRO A 97 -10.52 0.17 -2.88
CA PRO A 97 -11.06 -1.17 -2.63
C PRO A 97 -10.06 -2.30 -2.93
N HIS A 98 -9.39 -2.27 -4.08
CA HIS A 98 -8.43 -3.30 -4.47
C HIS A 98 -7.19 -3.35 -3.56
N ILE A 99 -6.78 -2.21 -2.99
CA ILE A 99 -5.68 -2.15 -2.02
C ILE A 99 -6.14 -2.74 -0.67
N TYR A 100 -7.35 -2.40 -0.23
CA TYR A 100 -7.92 -2.97 0.98
C TYR A 100 -8.03 -4.49 0.90
N GLU A 101 -8.54 -5.01 -0.22
CA GLU A 101 -8.62 -6.46 -0.46
C GLU A 101 -7.24 -7.13 -0.45
N ALA A 102 -6.23 -6.49 -1.04
CA ALA A 102 -4.85 -6.98 -1.02
C ALA A 102 -4.27 -7.03 0.41
N GLU A 103 -4.45 -5.97 1.20
CA GLU A 103 -4.02 -5.92 2.61
C GLU A 103 -4.72 -7.00 3.45
N GLN A 104 -6.03 -7.17 3.29
CA GLN A 104 -6.77 -8.24 3.96
C GLN A 104 -6.27 -9.63 3.56
N GLY A 105 -6.00 -9.84 2.26
CA GLY A 105 -5.46 -11.09 1.75
C GLY A 105 -4.07 -11.42 2.31
N ILE A 106 -3.19 -10.43 2.41
CA ILE A 106 -1.87 -10.55 3.03
C ILE A 106 -2.03 -10.91 4.51
N GLY A 107 -2.87 -10.17 5.24
CA GLY A 107 -3.12 -10.40 6.66
C GLY A 107 -3.64 -11.83 6.94
N GLN A 108 -4.56 -12.33 6.11
CA GLN A 108 -5.07 -13.70 6.21
C GLN A 108 -3.96 -14.74 5.96
N ARG A 109 -3.13 -14.55 4.94
CA ARG A 109 -2.00 -15.46 4.66
C ARG A 109 -0.99 -15.50 5.79
N ILE A 110 -0.60 -14.34 6.32
CA ILE A 110 0.31 -14.27 7.46
C ILE A 110 -0.29 -15.02 8.66
N ARG A 111 -1.58 -14.83 8.94
CA ARG A 111 -2.26 -15.55 10.03
C ARG A 111 -2.21 -17.07 9.84
N VAL A 112 -2.48 -17.56 8.63
CA VAL A 112 -2.39 -18.98 8.31
C VAL A 112 -0.96 -19.49 8.49
N MET A 113 0.04 -18.79 7.98
CA MET A 113 1.45 -19.18 8.11
C MET A 113 1.92 -19.22 9.57
N THR A 114 1.43 -18.33 10.41
CA THR A 114 1.77 -18.32 11.84
C THR A 114 1.03 -19.39 12.65
N GLN A 115 -0.20 -19.76 12.24
CA GLN A 115 -0.96 -20.83 12.89
C GLN A 115 -0.48 -22.22 12.51
N TYR A 116 0.02 -22.37 11.29
CA TYR A 116 0.48 -23.65 10.73
C TYR A 116 1.95 -23.53 10.29
N PRO A 117 2.90 -23.43 11.24
CA PRO A 117 4.31 -23.40 10.91
C PRO A 117 4.71 -24.69 10.19
N PRO A 118 5.75 -24.67 9.33
CA PRO A 118 6.25 -25.88 8.69
C PRO A 118 6.62 -26.92 9.74
N ARG A 119 6.55 -28.20 9.36
CA ARG A 119 7.08 -29.28 10.22
C ARG A 119 8.55 -28.99 10.48
N GLU A 120 9.02 -29.36 11.70
CA GLU A 120 10.42 -29.18 12.09
C GLU A 120 11.34 -29.60 10.94
N CYS A 121 12.02 -28.64 10.37
CA CYS A 121 13.03 -28.87 9.36
C CYS A 121 14.36 -29.04 10.07
N GLU A 122 15.10 -30.07 9.75
CA GLU A 122 16.48 -30.22 10.24
C GLU A 122 17.28 -28.96 9.87
N ILE A 123 18.14 -28.52 10.79
CA ILE A 123 18.97 -27.37 10.56
C ILE A 123 19.95 -27.71 9.45
N PHE A 124 19.79 -27.11 8.28
CA PHE A 124 20.64 -27.32 7.09
C PHE A 124 22.04 -26.70 7.25
N THR A 125 22.71 -26.93 8.36
CA THR A 125 24.04 -26.37 8.62
C THR A 125 25.05 -26.79 7.54
N SER A 126 24.97 -28.05 7.10
CA SER A 126 25.81 -28.58 6.01
C SER A 126 25.54 -27.90 4.67
N GLU A 127 24.28 -27.59 4.38
CA GLU A 127 23.87 -26.93 3.14
C GLU A 127 24.27 -25.45 3.13
N ILE A 128 24.18 -24.77 4.28
CA ILE A 128 24.68 -23.40 4.43
C ILE A 128 26.18 -23.37 4.18
N LEU A 129 26.96 -24.26 4.79
CA LEU A 129 28.40 -24.34 4.58
C LEU A 129 28.78 -24.69 3.13
N ALA A 130 28.02 -25.59 2.51
CA ALA A 130 28.23 -25.93 1.10
C ALA A 130 27.94 -24.72 0.18
N TYR A 131 26.88 -23.95 0.47
CA TYR A 131 26.54 -22.75 -0.27
C TYR A 131 27.61 -21.66 -0.10
N GLU A 132 28.09 -21.44 1.12
CA GLU A 132 29.19 -20.49 1.41
C GLU A 132 30.44 -20.86 0.62
N GLY A 133 30.86 -22.15 0.66
CA GLY A 133 32.02 -22.63 -0.07
C GLY A 133 31.87 -22.51 -1.58
N ALA A 134 30.70 -22.83 -2.14
CA ALA A 134 30.44 -22.76 -3.58
C ALA A 134 30.43 -21.30 -4.12
N ASN A 135 30.05 -20.33 -3.29
CA ASN A 135 29.90 -18.93 -3.70
C ASN A 135 31.05 -18.03 -3.19
N GLY A 136 31.97 -18.57 -2.40
CA GLY A 136 33.09 -17.79 -1.84
C GLY A 136 32.64 -16.69 -0.87
N ILE A 137 31.54 -16.90 -0.15
CA ILE A 137 30.98 -15.97 0.83
C ILE A 137 31.03 -16.60 2.22
N GLU A 138 31.00 -15.76 3.23
CA GLU A 138 30.83 -16.17 4.62
C GLU A 138 29.66 -15.38 5.20
N LEU A 139 28.62 -16.09 5.67
CA LEU A 139 27.46 -15.50 6.32
C LEU A 139 27.80 -15.14 7.76
N ASP A 140 27.40 -13.95 8.20
CA ASP A 140 27.50 -13.59 9.61
C ASP A 140 26.48 -14.35 10.49
N GLU A 141 26.68 -14.32 11.80
CA GLU A 141 25.82 -15.03 12.75
C GLU A 141 24.34 -14.64 12.62
N LYS A 142 24.04 -13.37 12.36
CA LYS A 142 22.66 -12.89 12.20
C LYS A 142 22.02 -13.39 10.91
N GLN A 143 22.81 -13.48 9.83
CA GLN A 143 22.36 -14.02 8.56
C GLN A 143 22.06 -15.52 8.67
N ARG A 144 22.95 -16.29 9.32
CA ARG A 144 22.69 -17.71 9.61
C ARG A 144 21.46 -17.87 10.49
N ARG A 145 21.32 -17.07 11.53
CA ARG A 145 20.15 -17.08 12.42
C ARG A 145 18.85 -16.74 11.69
N ALA A 146 18.89 -15.83 10.71
CA ALA A 146 17.73 -15.50 9.89
C ALA A 146 17.28 -16.71 9.05
N ILE A 147 18.21 -17.45 8.46
CA ILE A 147 17.90 -18.68 7.70
C ILE A 147 17.26 -19.72 8.62
N GLU A 148 17.85 -19.97 9.79
CA GLU A 148 17.28 -20.90 10.79
C GLU A 148 15.84 -20.53 11.18
N ILE A 149 15.58 -19.25 11.51
CA ILE A 149 14.25 -18.82 11.89
C ILE A 149 13.27 -18.96 10.72
N ALA A 150 13.68 -18.58 9.50
CA ALA A 150 12.84 -18.69 8.32
C ALA A 150 12.42 -20.14 8.03
N THR A 151 13.35 -21.09 8.15
CA THR A 151 13.10 -22.51 7.93
C THR A 151 12.25 -23.14 9.02
N GLN A 152 12.45 -22.76 10.29
CA GLN A 152 11.72 -23.31 11.43
C GLN A 152 10.32 -22.71 11.59
N LYS A 153 10.15 -21.39 11.32
CA LYS A 153 8.90 -20.66 11.56
C LYS A 153 8.05 -20.47 10.30
N GLY A 154 8.63 -20.66 9.11
CA GLY A 154 7.96 -20.45 7.83
C GLY A 154 7.67 -18.97 7.49
N LEU A 155 7.87 -18.07 8.44
CA LEU A 155 7.72 -16.63 8.25
C LEU A 155 8.81 -15.90 9.03
N LEU A 156 9.50 -15.00 8.35
CA LEU A 156 10.51 -14.13 8.94
C LEU A 156 10.35 -12.71 8.38
N ILE A 157 10.38 -11.71 9.24
CA ILE A 157 10.45 -10.30 8.86
C ILE A 157 11.88 -9.83 9.11
N LEU A 158 12.59 -9.49 8.03
CA LEU A 158 13.92 -8.91 8.08
C LEU A 158 13.83 -7.39 7.97
N THR A 159 14.37 -6.70 8.97
CA THR A 159 14.53 -5.24 8.94
C THR A 159 16.02 -4.92 8.94
N ALA A 160 16.48 -4.19 7.91
CA ALA A 160 17.84 -3.71 7.84
C ALA A 160 17.88 -2.19 7.91
N ALA A 161 18.77 -1.64 8.73
CA ALA A 161 19.09 -0.23 8.65
C ALA A 161 19.75 0.05 7.30
N ARG A 162 19.34 1.10 6.62
CA ARG A 162 19.97 1.52 5.37
C ARG A 162 21.40 1.96 5.69
N VAL A 163 22.38 1.10 5.39
CA VAL A 163 23.77 1.50 5.43
C VAL A 163 23.99 2.43 4.23
N PRO A 164 24.42 3.70 4.42
CA PRO A 164 24.75 4.55 3.30
C PRO A 164 25.85 3.86 2.48
N ALA A 165 25.65 3.79 1.15
CA ALA A 165 26.61 3.23 0.25
C ALA A 165 27.96 3.91 0.51
N ARG A 166 29.02 3.12 0.83
CA ARG A 166 30.39 3.64 0.88
C ARG A 166 30.68 4.25 -0.49
N PRO A 167 31.20 5.50 -0.56
CA PRO A 167 31.75 6.00 -1.80
C PRO A 167 32.85 5.01 -2.25
N GLN A 168 32.74 4.51 -3.44
CA GLN A 168 33.85 3.74 -4.03
C GLN A 168 34.99 4.73 -4.30
N PRO A 169 36.24 4.33 -4.05
CA PRO A 169 37.43 5.17 -4.31
C PRO A 169 37.63 5.47 -5.79
#